data_cc3e47fbf0c7465ed0e232c39cccb7b5
#
_entry.id   cc3e47fbf0c7465ed0e232c39cccb7b5
#
_cell.length_a   1.000
_cell.length_b   1.000
_cell.length_c   1.000
_cell.angle_alpha   90.00
_cell.angle_beta   90.00
_cell.angle_gamma   90.00
#
_symmetry.space_group_name_H-M   'P 1'
#
loop_
_entity.id
_entity.type
_entity.pdbx_description
1 polymer ?
#
loop_
_entity_poly.entity_id
_entity_poly.type
_entity_poly.pdbx_seq_one_letter_code
_entity_poly.pdbx_strand_id
1 'polypeptide(L)'
;DLPDYAEKVEHKREYHSEATPIHIGDTLYTCTPHSWVEAIDATTGKTKWVWKDQAPLKGNSYLVCRGVSYFEAPAGTPCPRRIFAPTFDARMVALDADTGKLCPGFGTGGAINLRDHMGASPRAYQISTSPPIVANGRLIVGERVIDNEAHDEPSGVVRAYDPVTGAPIWAWDPGSGPDAIAPLTGDRIYTRGTPNVWG
;
A
#
# COMPACT_ATOMS: atom_id res chain seq x y z
N ASP A 1 5.22 14.32 16.45
CA ASP A 1 4.04 14.21 17.31
C ASP A 1 3.12 13.16 16.70
N LEU A 2 2.91 12.08 17.47
CA LEU A 2 1.92 11.09 17.10
C LEU A 2 0.55 11.76 17.01
N PRO A 3 -0.34 11.27 16.15
CA PRO A 3 -1.67 11.80 15.99
C PRO A 3 -2.39 11.90 17.31
N ASP A 4 -3.23 12.88 17.38
CA ASP A 4 -3.94 13.26 18.57
C ASP A 4 -4.53 12.04 19.30
N TYR A 5 -4.02 11.77 20.48
CA TYR A 5 -4.50 10.69 21.34
C TYR A 5 -6.00 10.83 21.65
N ALA A 6 -6.49 12.08 21.68
CA ALA A 6 -7.90 12.37 21.86
C ALA A 6 -8.75 11.82 20.71
N GLU A 7 -8.28 11.87 19.47
CA GLU A 7 -9.00 11.30 18.33
C GLU A 7 -9.19 9.79 18.48
N LYS A 8 -8.15 9.08 18.93
CA LYS A 8 -8.24 7.65 19.21
C LYS A 8 -9.28 7.31 20.25
N VAL A 9 -9.30 8.05 21.34
CA VAL A 9 -10.24 7.83 22.45
C VAL A 9 -11.68 8.16 22.01
N GLU A 10 -11.88 9.27 21.34
CA GLU A 10 -13.20 9.73 20.90
C GLU A 10 -13.84 8.77 19.89
N HIS A 11 -13.06 8.27 18.92
CA HIS A 11 -13.56 7.41 17.84
C HIS A 11 -13.37 5.93 18.08
N LYS A 12 -12.80 5.51 19.21
CA LYS A 12 -12.49 4.11 19.55
C LYS A 12 -11.66 3.40 18.48
N ARG A 13 -10.79 4.13 17.79
CA ARG A 13 -9.86 3.56 16.80
C ARG A 13 -8.67 2.92 17.49
N GLU A 14 -8.19 1.84 16.92
CA GLU A 14 -6.97 1.19 17.37
C GLU A 14 -5.81 1.57 16.46
N TYR A 15 -4.76 2.14 17.05
CA TYR A 15 -3.53 2.50 16.37
C TYR A 15 -2.43 1.53 16.78
N HIS A 16 -1.88 0.84 15.79
CA HIS A 16 -0.84 -0.16 16.01
C HIS A 16 0.46 0.27 15.31
N SER A 17 1.52 0.45 16.07
CA SER A 17 2.85 0.75 15.55
C SER A 17 3.60 -0.56 15.33
N GLU A 18 3.51 -1.10 14.11
CA GLU A 18 4.09 -2.40 13.73
C GLU A 18 5.09 -2.27 12.57
N ALA A 19 5.46 -1.04 12.21
CA ALA A 19 6.32 -0.82 11.06
C ALA A 19 7.75 -1.31 11.31
N THR A 20 8.29 -2.06 10.34
CA THR A 20 9.71 -2.37 10.25
C THR A 20 10.36 -1.38 9.28
N PRO A 21 11.29 -0.54 9.77
CA PRO A 21 12.02 0.39 8.89
C PRO A 21 12.91 -0.36 7.90
N ILE A 22 13.06 0.19 6.70
CA ILE A 22 14.08 -0.25 5.74
C ILE A 22 15.21 0.77 5.67
N HIS A 23 16.44 0.28 5.44
CA HIS A 23 17.64 1.12 5.36
C HIS A 23 18.20 1.13 3.93
N ILE A 24 18.27 2.32 3.33
CA ILE A 24 18.79 2.52 1.97
C ILE A 24 19.78 3.69 2.00
N GLY A 25 21.04 3.40 1.73
CA GLY A 25 22.10 4.41 1.80
C GLY A 25 22.26 4.97 3.22
N ASP A 26 22.06 6.25 3.40
CA ASP A 26 22.13 6.94 4.71
C ASP A 26 20.74 7.23 5.31
N THR A 27 19.69 6.59 4.81
CA THR A 27 18.31 6.91 5.15
C THR A 27 17.55 5.69 5.63
N LEU A 28 16.82 5.83 6.73
CA LEU A 28 15.79 4.92 7.18
C LEU A 28 14.43 5.41 6.66
N TYR A 29 13.66 4.49 6.09
CA TYR A 29 12.27 4.75 5.68
C TYR A 29 11.33 3.91 6.51
N THR A 30 10.27 4.51 7.01
CA THR A 30 9.25 3.85 7.81
C THR A 30 7.88 4.47 7.56
N CYS A 31 6.84 3.86 8.11
CA CYS A 31 5.50 4.44 8.11
C CYS A 31 4.88 4.44 9.51
N THR A 32 3.89 5.29 9.69
CA THR A 32 3.15 5.42 10.94
C THR A 32 1.79 4.72 10.86
N PRO A 33 1.08 4.52 11.99
CA PRO A 33 -0.31 4.04 12.00
C PRO A 33 -1.31 4.90 11.22
N HIS A 34 -0.91 6.07 10.73
CA HIS A 34 -1.72 6.94 9.85
C HIS A 34 -1.36 6.78 8.37
N SER A 35 -0.56 5.78 8.00
CA SER A 35 0.07 5.64 6.68
C SER A 35 0.90 6.85 6.26
N TRP A 36 1.40 7.65 7.21
CA TRP A 36 2.41 8.65 6.90
C TRP A 36 3.74 7.96 6.70
N VAL A 37 4.49 8.40 5.73
CA VAL A 37 5.82 7.87 5.42
C VAL A 37 6.88 8.87 5.86
N GLU A 38 7.90 8.37 6.55
CA GLU A 38 8.99 9.19 7.09
C GLU A 38 10.33 8.70 6.56
N ALA A 39 11.18 9.65 6.18
CA ALA A 39 12.60 9.42 5.90
C ALA A 39 13.43 10.06 7.00
N ILE A 40 14.31 9.28 7.58
CA ILE A 40 15.11 9.65 8.74
C ILE A 40 16.58 9.44 8.40
N ASP A 41 17.43 10.41 8.69
CA ASP A 41 18.88 10.27 8.58
C ASP A 41 19.37 9.21 9.55
N ALA A 42 19.97 8.14 9.02
CA ALA A 42 20.36 6.98 9.80
C ALA A 42 21.52 7.25 10.79
N THR A 43 22.29 8.31 10.55
CA THR A 43 23.41 8.69 11.40
C THR A 43 22.98 9.59 12.55
N THR A 44 22.09 10.53 12.27
CA THR A 44 21.73 11.61 13.22
C THR A 44 20.36 11.43 13.86
N GLY A 45 19.51 10.56 13.34
CA GLY A 45 18.12 10.39 13.75
C GLY A 45 17.21 11.56 13.35
N LYS A 46 17.69 12.51 12.54
CA LYS A 46 16.89 13.66 12.13
C LYS A 46 15.97 13.29 10.97
N THR A 47 14.73 13.75 11.03
CA THR A 47 13.78 13.62 9.92
C THR A 47 14.28 14.42 8.71
N LYS A 48 14.39 13.75 7.56
CA LYS A 48 14.69 14.36 6.26
C LYS A 48 13.41 14.90 5.61
N TRP A 49 12.36 14.09 5.59
CA TRP A 49 11.03 14.48 5.12
C TRP A 49 9.94 13.59 5.71
N VAL A 50 8.70 14.09 5.67
CA VAL A 50 7.48 13.34 6.01
C VAL A 50 6.46 13.56 4.92
N TRP A 51 5.95 12.48 4.35
CA TRP A 51 4.76 12.49 3.52
C TRP A 51 3.54 12.13 4.36
N LYS A 52 2.51 12.97 4.33
CA LYS A 52 1.28 12.77 5.10
C LYS A 52 0.15 12.38 4.17
N ASP A 53 -0.33 11.14 4.29
CA ASP A 53 -1.53 10.69 3.59
C ASP A 53 -2.73 11.53 4.02
N GLN A 54 -3.59 11.84 3.05
CA GLN A 54 -4.85 12.57 3.26
C GLN A 54 -6.06 11.62 3.20
N ALA A 55 -5.85 10.29 3.16
CA ALA A 55 -6.92 9.32 3.16
C ALA A 55 -7.77 9.45 4.43
N PRO A 56 -9.11 9.47 4.32
CA PRO A 56 -9.95 9.56 5.50
C PRO A 56 -9.83 8.30 6.35
N LEU A 57 -9.58 8.48 7.62
CA LEU A 57 -9.50 7.39 8.60
C LEU A 57 -10.87 6.85 9.01
N LYS A 58 -11.93 7.61 8.75
CA LYS A 58 -13.32 7.23 9.11
C LYS A 58 -13.70 5.89 8.45
N GLY A 59 -14.23 4.98 9.24
CA GLY A 59 -14.64 3.64 8.81
C GLY A 59 -13.56 2.57 8.99
N ASN A 60 -12.31 2.96 9.24
CA ASN A 60 -11.25 2.01 9.59
C ASN A 60 -11.17 1.90 11.11
N SER A 61 -11.38 0.71 11.65
CA SER A 61 -11.25 0.43 13.08
C SER A 61 -9.83 0.02 13.47
N TYR A 62 -9.06 -0.51 12.54
CA TYR A 62 -7.70 -1.00 12.75
C TYR A 62 -6.72 -0.25 11.87
N LEU A 63 -5.96 0.65 12.47
CA LEU A 63 -5.02 1.52 11.78
C LEU A 63 -3.59 1.04 12.02
N VAL A 64 -3.00 0.42 11.01
CA VAL A 64 -1.64 -0.12 11.05
C VAL A 64 -0.98 0.04 9.69
N CYS A 65 0.30 0.40 9.70
CA CYS A 65 1.21 0.25 8.58
C CYS A 65 2.38 -0.60 9.05
N ARG A 66 2.71 -1.69 8.35
CA ARG A 66 3.78 -2.62 8.73
C ARG A 66 5.11 -2.31 8.07
N GLY A 67 5.12 -1.43 7.09
CA GLY A 67 6.36 -1.01 6.44
C GLY A 67 6.13 -0.42 5.05
N VAL A 68 7.24 -0.12 4.42
CA VAL A 68 7.33 0.42 3.06
C VAL A 68 8.32 -0.41 2.26
N SER A 69 8.33 -0.27 0.93
CA SER A 69 9.30 -0.96 0.07
C SER A 69 10.04 0.01 -0.82
N TYR A 70 11.26 -0.34 -1.19
CA TYR A 70 12.13 0.45 -2.04
C TYR A 70 12.30 -0.19 -3.42
N PHE A 71 12.37 0.65 -4.43
CA PHE A 71 12.73 0.27 -5.79
C PHE A 71 13.60 1.34 -6.44
N GLU A 72 14.61 0.90 -7.17
CA GLU A 72 15.43 1.77 -8.00
C GLU A 72 15.14 1.49 -9.48
N ALA A 73 14.56 2.47 -10.15
CA ALA A 73 14.23 2.40 -11.56
C ALA A 73 15.47 2.62 -12.43
N PRO A 74 15.44 2.20 -13.70
CA PRO A 74 16.55 2.44 -14.64
C PRO A 74 16.93 3.92 -14.73
N ALA A 75 18.21 4.19 -14.97
CA ALA A 75 18.72 5.54 -15.11
C ALA A 75 17.94 6.33 -16.19
N GLY A 76 17.68 7.60 -15.92
CA GLY A 76 16.88 8.47 -16.77
C GLY A 76 15.37 8.39 -16.57
N THR A 77 14.88 7.48 -15.71
CA THR A 77 13.49 7.44 -15.32
C THR A 77 13.19 8.64 -14.39
N PRO A 78 12.11 9.39 -14.62
CA PRO A 78 11.64 10.36 -13.63
C PRO A 78 11.37 9.68 -12.28
N CYS A 79 11.80 10.28 -11.16
CA CYS A 79 11.64 9.70 -9.85
C CYS A 79 12.30 8.29 -9.78
N PRO A 80 13.64 8.18 -9.96
CA PRO A 80 14.28 6.87 -10.13
C PRO A 80 14.33 6.05 -8.84
N ARG A 81 14.41 6.71 -7.69
CA ARG A 81 14.42 6.08 -6.36
C ARG A 81 13.07 6.22 -5.72
N ARG A 82 12.39 5.10 -5.47
CA ARG A 82 10.98 5.09 -5.07
C ARG A 82 10.75 4.37 -3.77
N ILE A 83 9.90 4.95 -2.93
CA ILE A 83 9.31 4.29 -1.77
C ILE A 83 7.84 4.00 -2.09
N PHE A 84 7.44 2.75 -1.97
CA PHE A 84 6.04 2.35 -2.09
C PHE A 84 5.41 2.20 -0.71
N ALA A 85 4.23 2.79 -0.55
CA ALA A 85 3.48 2.73 0.69
C ALA A 85 1.97 2.54 0.44
N PRO A 86 1.31 1.69 1.23
CA PRO A 86 -0.14 1.54 1.18
C PRO A 86 -0.84 2.69 1.91
N THR A 87 -2.08 2.96 1.51
CA THR A 87 -2.95 3.95 2.15
C THR A 87 -4.27 3.33 2.62
N PHE A 88 -4.96 3.98 3.58
CA PHE A 88 -6.21 3.46 4.14
C PHE A 88 -7.44 3.58 3.23
N ASP A 89 -7.31 4.21 2.08
CA ASP A 89 -8.35 4.24 1.05
C ASP A 89 -8.06 3.25 -0.09
N ALA A 90 -7.19 2.27 0.17
CA ALA A 90 -6.78 1.22 -0.75
C ALA A 90 -6.10 1.76 -2.03
N ARG A 91 -5.19 2.73 -1.88
CA ARG A 91 -4.22 3.09 -2.90
C ARG A 91 -2.84 2.53 -2.54
N MET A 92 -2.01 2.33 -3.54
CA MET A 92 -0.57 2.18 -3.38
C MET A 92 0.08 3.42 -3.98
N VAL A 93 0.83 4.17 -3.18
CA VAL A 93 1.54 5.36 -3.64
C VAL A 93 3.01 5.06 -3.92
N ALA A 94 3.59 5.78 -4.89
CA ALA A 94 5.03 5.82 -5.11
C ALA A 94 5.53 7.22 -4.74
N LEU A 95 6.46 7.28 -3.80
CA LEU A 95 7.10 8.50 -3.34
C LEU A 95 8.55 8.53 -3.82
N ASP A 96 9.01 9.68 -4.23
CA ASP A 96 10.42 9.92 -4.49
C ASP A 96 11.20 9.80 -3.17
N ALA A 97 12.18 8.90 -3.12
CA ALA A 97 12.89 8.58 -1.90
C ALA A 97 13.70 9.76 -1.33
N ASP A 98 14.12 10.68 -2.19
CA ASP A 98 14.93 11.82 -1.77
C ASP A 98 14.09 12.99 -1.25
N THR A 99 12.86 13.14 -1.75
CA THR A 99 12.04 14.33 -1.49
C THR A 99 10.69 14.07 -0.81
N GLY A 100 10.23 12.81 -0.77
CA GLY A 100 8.90 12.44 -0.26
C GLY A 100 7.74 12.89 -1.15
N LYS A 101 7.99 13.39 -2.36
CA LYS A 101 6.94 13.79 -3.29
C LYS A 101 6.41 12.61 -4.07
N LEU A 102 5.14 12.64 -4.44
CA LEU A 102 4.54 11.63 -5.31
C LEU A 102 5.26 11.56 -6.66
N CYS A 103 5.55 10.35 -7.15
CA CYS A 103 6.16 10.10 -8.45
C CYS A 103 5.10 10.22 -9.55
N PRO A 104 5.09 11.29 -10.38
CA PRO A 104 3.96 11.59 -11.25
C PRO A 104 3.70 10.57 -12.35
N GLY A 105 4.70 9.76 -12.71
CA GLY A 105 4.58 8.71 -13.72
C GLY A 105 4.04 7.37 -13.22
N PHE A 106 3.74 7.24 -11.91
CA PHE A 106 3.19 6.03 -11.33
C PHE A 106 1.66 6.14 -11.21
N GLY A 107 0.94 5.29 -11.93
CA GLY A 107 -0.53 5.31 -11.96
C GLY A 107 -1.10 6.68 -12.30
N THR A 108 -2.09 7.11 -11.54
CA THR A 108 -2.69 8.44 -11.66
C THR A 108 -2.21 9.31 -10.51
N GLY A 109 -1.44 10.35 -10.83
CA GLY A 109 -0.95 11.30 -9.81
C GLY A 109 -0.01 10.70 -8.76
N GLY A 110 0.73 9.66 -9.09
CA GLY A 110 1.65 8.99 -8.16
C GLY A 110 1.03 7.83 -7.38
N ALA A 111 -0.15 7.35 -7.78
CA ALA A 111 -0.87 6.28 -7.09
C ALA A 111 -1.59 5.34 -8.05
N ILE A 112 -1.70 4.07 -7.67
CA ILE A 112 -2.62 3.09 -8.26
C ILE A 112 -3.78 2.83 -7.29
N ASN A 113 -4.96 2.54 -7.85
CA ASN A 113 -6.14 2.20 -7.08
C ASN A 113 -6.24 0.68 -6.90
N LEU A 114 -6.10 0.22 -5.67
CA LEU A 114 -6.19 -1.22 -5.36
C LEU A 114 -7.64 -1.73 -5.30
N ARG A 115 -8.63 -0.88 -5.45
CA ARG A 115 -10.04 -1.29 -5.52
C ARG A 115 -10.49 -1.68 -6.92
N ASP A 116 -9.65 -1.47 -7.92
CA ASP A 116 -9.98 -1.84 -9.30
C ASP A 116 -10.22 -3.35 -9.40
N HIS A 117 -11.35 -3.72 -10.02
CA HIS A 117 -11.81 -5.11 -10.20
C HIS A 117 -12.14 -5.86 -8.89
N MET A 118 -12.32 -5.17 -7.76
CA MET A 118 -12.67 -5.81 -6.48
C MET A 118 -14.18 -5.89 -6.22
N GLY A 119 -14.98 -5.25 -7.07
CA GLY A 119 -16.42 -5.13 -6.88
C GLY A 119 -16.78 -4.13 -5.78
N ALA A 120 -18.08 -3.92 -5.58
CA ALA A 120 -18.57 -3.01 -4.55
C ALA A 120 -18.36 -3.57 -3.14
N SER A 121 -17.81 -2.75 -2.26
CA SER A 121 -17.66 -3.08 -0.84
C SER A 121 -17.51 -1.80 -0.01
N PRO A 122 -17.82 -1.83 1.30
CA PRO A 122 -17.49 -0.74 2.21
C PRO A 122 -15.98 -0.43 2.16
N ARG A 123 -15.62 0.84 2.38
CA ARG A 123 -14.22 1.30 2.23
C ARG A 123 -13.25 0.51 3.10
N ALA A 124 -13.59 0.26 4.35
CA ALA A 124 -12.75 -0.42 5.32
C ALA A 124 -12.62 -1.93 5.10
N TYR A 125 -13.37 -2.51 4.15
CA TYR A 125 -13.33 -3.95 3.88
C TYR A 125 -12.11 -4.39 3.09
N GLN A 126 -11.38 -3.46 2.52
CA GLN A 126 -10.18 -3.73 1.74
C GLN A 126 -9.16 -2.63 1.98
N ILE A 127 -8.05 -2.97 2.56
CA ILE A 127 -6.90 -2.10 2.79
C ILE A 127 -5.60 -2.91 2.68
N SER A 128 -4.53 -2.30 2.26
CA SER A 128 -3.20 -2.89 2.38
C SER A 128 -2.54 -2.37 3.65
N THR A 129 -2.09 -3.27 4.51
CA THR A 129 -1.40 -2.93 5.77
C THR A 129 0.06 -3.38 5.76
N SER A 130 0.39 -4.32 4.87
CA SER A 130 1.74 -4.85 4.71
C SER A 130 2.50 -4.07 3.63
N PRO A 131 3.84 -3.98 3.75
CA PRO A 131 4.64 -3.44 2.67
C PRO A 131 4.46 -4.27 1.39
N PRO A 132 4.39 -3.66 0.21
CA PRO A 132 4.41 -4.43 -1.03
C PRO A 132 5.78 -5.10 -1.20
N ILE A 133 5.83 -6.18 -1.94
CA ILE A 133 7.08 -6.87 -2.25
C ILE A 133 7.61 -6.36 -3.59
N VAL A 134 8.89 -5.98 -3.63
CA VAL A 134 9.59 -5.69 -4.87
C VAL A 134 10.49 -6.89 -5.23
N ALA A 135 10.12 -7.62 -6.27
CA ALA A 135 10.83 -8.80 -6.72
C ALA A 135 10.85 -8.90 -8.26
N ASN A 136 12.01 -9.22 -8.85
CA ASN A 136 12.17 -9.41 -10.29
C ASN A 136 11.58 -8.27 -11.15
N GLY A 137 11.77 -7.01 -10.70
CA GLY A 137 11.22 -5.85 -11.39
C GLY A 137 9.70 -5.76 -11.38
N ARG A 138 9.05 -6.32 -10.35
CA ARG A 138 7.60 -6.26 -10.12
C ARG A 138 7.31 -5.72 -8.74
N LEU A 139 6.24 -4.94 -8.64
CA LEU A 139 5.64 -4.52 -7.38
C LEU A 139 4.48 -5.46 -7.11
N ILE A 140 4.62 -6.33 -6.11
CA ILE A 140 3.65 -7.37 -5.77
C ILE A 140 2.89 -6.93 -4.52
N VAL A 141 1.56 -6.93 -4.61
CA VAL A 141 0.67 -6.42 -3.56
C VAL A 141 -0.33 -7.49 -3.18
N GLY A 142 -0.31 -7.87 -1.92
CA GLY A 142 -1.43 -8.54 -1.25
C GLY A 142 -2.25 -7.54 -0.45
N GLU A 143 -3.43 -7.92 -0.04
CA GLU A 143 -4.33 -7.03 0.70
C GLU A 143 -4.96 -7.74 1.88
N ARG A 144 -5.20 -6.97 2.93
CA ARG A 144 -6.13 -7.36 3.97
C ARG A 144 -7.53 -7.07 3.46
N VAL A 145 -8.37 -8.09 3.36
CA VAL A 145 -9.81 -7.92 3.25
C VAL A 145 -10.43 -8.24 4.61
N ILE A 146 -11.56 -7.63 4.93
CA ILE A 146 -12.28 -7.96 6.16
C ILE A 146 -12.79 -9.40 6.04
N ASP A 147 -12.67 -10.16 7.08
CA ASP A 147 -13.11 -11.55 7.14
C ASP A 147 -14.06 -11.77 8.33
N ASN A 148 -14.82 -12.86 8.30
CA ASN A 148 -15.82 -13.23 9.30
C ASN A 148 -17.03 -12.28 9.43
N GLU A 149 -17.24 -11.36 8.48
CA GLU A 149 -18.37 -10.43 8.47
C GLU A 149 -19.46 -10.86 7.47
N ALA A 150 -19.06 -11.40 6.31
CA ALA A 150 -19.96 -11.81 5.25
C ALA A 150 -19.39 -12.97 4.41
N HIS A 151 -20.24 -13.67 3.67
CA HIS A 151 -19.80 -14.72 2.73
C HIS A 151 -19.29 -14.17 1.38
N ASP A 152 -19.63 -12.93 1.05
CA ASP A 152 -19.31 -12.28 -0.21
C ASP A 152 -18.36 -11.09 0.02
N GLU A 153 -17.28 -11.32 0.72
CA GLU A 153 -16.24 -10.34 1.00
C GLU A 153 -15.37 -10.08 -0.24
N PRO A 154 -14.63 -8.97 -0.30
CA PRO A 154 -13.69 -8.73 -1.40
C PRO A 154 -12.70 -9.87 -1.61
N SER A 155 -12.12 -9.96 -2.79
CA SER A 155 -11.12 -10.98 -3.12
C SER A 155 -9.82 -10.79 -2.33
N GLY A 156 -9.19 -11.89 -1.93
CA GLY A 156 -7.82 -11.93 -1.43
C GLY A 156 -6.77 -12.02 -2.55
N VAL A 157 -7.07 -11.52 -3.74
CA VAL A 157 -6.19 -11.54 -4.91
C VAL A 157 -4.82 -10.91 -4.63
N VAL A 158 -3.76 -11.55 -5.12
CA VAL A 158 -2.41 -10.97 -5.18
C VAL A 158 -2.16 -10.42 -6.57
N ARG A 159 -1.67 -9.20 -6.68
CA ARG A 159 -1.49 -8.51 -7.96
C ARG A 159 -0.06 -8.01 -8.12
N ALA A 160 0.45 -8.11 -9.33
CA ALA A 160 1.73 -7.52 -9.69
C ALA A 160 1.55 -6.35 -10.65
N TYR A 161 2.33 -5.32 -10.40
CA TYR A 161 2.34 -4.09 -11.15
C TYR A 161 3.76 -3.75 -11.63
N ASP A 162 3.85 -3.00 -12.68
CA ASP A 162 5.09 -2.36 -13.09
C ASP A 162 5.48 -1.27 -12.07
N PRO A 163 6.66 -1.34 -11.46
CA PRO A 163 7.02 -0.40 -10.40
C PRO A 163 7.35 1.01 -10.91
N VAL A 164 7.47 1.18 -12.23
CA VAL A 164 7.70 2.49 -12.84
C VAL A 164 6.40 3.18 -13.20
N THR A 165 5.51 2.46 -13.86
CA THR A 165 4.28 3.03 -14.42
C THR A 165 3.03 2.73 -13.60
N GLY A 166 3.05 1.72 -12.72
CA GLY A 166 1.87 1.25 -12.02
C GLY A 166 0.93 0.40 -12.89
N ALA A 167 1.32 0.08 -14.11
CA ALA A 167 0.52 -0.77 -14.99
C ALA A 167 0.38 -2.19 -14.41
N PRO A 168 -0.83 -2.78 -14.39
CA PRO A 168 -1.00 -4.15 -13.93
C PRO A 168 -0.35 -5.15 -14.90
N ILE A 169 0.29 -6.20 -14.36
CA ILE A 169 1.04 -7.19 -15.14
C ILE A 169 0.39 -8.56 -15.05
N TRP A 170 0.06 -9.01 -13.85
CA TRP A 170 -0.65 -10.26 -13.59
C TRP A 170 -1.40 -10.20 -12.27
N ALA A 171 -2.33 -11.12 -12.10
CA ALA A 171 -3.03 -11.35 -10.84
C ALA A 171 -3.03 -12.86 -10.53
N TRP A 172 -2.88 -13.21 -9.26
CA TRP A 172 -3.16 -14.53 -8.75
C TRP A 172 -4.45 -14.46 -7.95
N ASP A 173 -5.52 -14.99 -8.53
CA ASP A 173 -6.86 -14.99 -7.93
C ASP A 173 -7.12 -16.36 -7.31
N PRO A 174 -7.18 -16.47 -5.97
CA PRO A 174 -7.33 -17.77 -5.28
C PRO A 174 -8.55 -18.57 -5.73
N GLY A 175 -9.57 -17.92 -6.25
CA GLY A 175 -10.79 -18.56 -6.75
C GLY A 175 -10.75 -18.98 -8.22
N SER A 176 -9.70 -18.61 -8.96
CA SER A 176 -9.60 -18.87 -10.40
C SER A 176 -8.66 -20.02 -10.77
N GLY A 177 -8.00 -20.65 -9.78
CA GLY A 177 -7.06 -21.75 -9.99
C GLY A 177 -5.64 -21.43 -9.53
N PRO A 178 -4.67 -22.35 -9.75
CA PRO A 178 -3.33 -22.22 -9.19
C PRO A 178 -2.42 -21.23 -9.91
N ASP A 179 -2.75 -20.88 -11.15
CA ASP A 179 -1.88 -20.05 -12.00
C ASP A 179 -2.29 -18.58 -11.95
N ALA A 180 -1.31 -17.70 -12.13
CA ALA A 180 -1.57 -16.28 -12.33
C ALA A 180 -2.30 -16.06 -13.67
N ILE A 181 -3.23 -15.11 -13.66
CA ILE A 181 -4.03 -14.71 -14.82
C ILE A 181 -3.58 -13.34 -15.34
N ALA A 182 -3.91 -13.03 -16.58
CA ALA A 182 -3.77 -11.68 -17.11
C ALA A 182 -4.64 -10.69 -16.31
N PRO A 183 -4.24 -9.40 -16.24
CA PRO A 183 -5.05 -8.38 -15.59
C PRO A 183 -6.48 -8.35 -16.12
N LEU A 184 -7.44 -8.16 -15.23
CA LEU A 184 -8.83 -8.04 -15.63
C LEU A 184 -9.06 -6.72 -16.37
N THR A 185 -10.07 -6.71 -17.23
CA THR A 185 -10.50 -5.53 -18.01
C THR A 185 -12.02 -5.40 -17.99
N GLY A 186 -12.51 -4.21 -18.27
CA GLY A 186 -13.94 -3.92 -18.24
C GLY A 186 -14.55 -4.11 -16.86
N ASP A 187 -15.78 -4.61 -16.80
CA ASP A 187 -16.53 -4.76 -15.55
C ASP A 187 -16.29 -6.10 -14.81
N ARG A 188 -15.30 -6.88 -15.27
CA ARG A 188 -14.92 -8.13 -14.59
C ARG A 188 -14.37 -7.84 -13.20
N ILE A 189 -14.66 -8.73 -12.24
CA ILE A 189 -14.13 -8.66 -10.88
C ILE A 189 -13.42 -9.96 -10.50
N TYR A 190 -12.48 -9.88 -9.56
CA TYR A 190 -11.83 -11.04 -8.96
C TYR A 190 -12.82 -11.85 -8.12
N THR A 191 -12.50 -13.11 -7.89
CA THR A 191 -13.36 -14.03 -7.14
C THR A 191 -13.53 -13.56 -5.71
N ARG A 192 -14.75 -13.28 -5.32
CA ARG A 192 -15.08 -12.80 -3.97
C ARG A 192 -15.09 -13.96 -2.95
N GLY A 193 -15.01 -13.61 -1.67
CA GLY A 193 -15.03 -14.59 -0.57
C GLY A 193 -13.81 -15.50 -0.55
N THR A 194 -12.67 -15.04 -1.06
CA THR A 194 -11.41 -15.80 -1.05
C THR A 194 -10.51 -15.39 0.12
N PRO A 195 -9.58 -16.28 0.57
CA PRO A 195 -8.73 -15.96 1.71
C PRO A 195 -7.86 -14.72 1.51
N ASN A 196 -7.62 -14.01 2.62
CA ASN A 196 -6.63 -12.94 2.69
C ASN A 196 -5.23 -13.45 2.33
N VAL A 197 -4.47 -12.62 1.64
CA VAL A 197 -3.02 -12.82 1.46
C VAL A 197 -2.31 -11.63 2.07
N TRP A 198 -1.80 -11.83 3.26
CA TRP A 198 -0.99 -10.84 3.98
C TRP A 198 0.47 -11.04 3.61
N GLY A 199 1.21 -9.97 3.36
CA GLY A 199 2.65 -10.00 3.17
C GLY A 199 3.43 -9.76 4.46
#